data_69b298aaccdb2eb7ec4fd0db9180efd9
#
_entry.id   69b298aaccdb2eb7ec4fd0db9180efd9
#
_cell.length_a   1.000
_cell.length_b   1.000
_cell.length_c   1.000
_cell.angle_alpha   90.00
_cell.angle_beta   90.00
_cell.angle_gamma   90.00
#
_symmetry.space_group_name_H-M   'P 1'
#
loop_
_entity.id
_entity.type
_entity.pdbx_description
1 polymer ?
#
loop_
_entity_poly.entity_id
_entity_poly.type
_entity_poly.pdbx_seq_one_letter_code
_entity_poly.pdbx_strand_id
1 'polypeptide(L)'
;MKPGDFSARQEFSHQLVKAAVERTQHAVRYDPAYVRIPYPGGDVPADTGVCTDEVIRAYRAVGVDLQKEVYEDMKKNFSEYPRRAKRPDANIDHRRVANLMVFFSRKGETLAITERAEEYAPGDLVTWDLGGAVPHIGMVVDQKSLASGRYMIEHNIGRGPKIEDVLLSWKITGHYRYFGPASSASASRSDQQQAR
;
A
#
# COMPACT_ATOMS: atom_id res chain seq x y z
N MET A 1 -3.34 7.88 -22.26
CA MET A 1 -4.03 6.76 -21.56
C MET A 1 -5.28 6.41 -22.34
N LYS A 2 -5.52 5.13 -22.63
CA LYS A 2 -6.73 4.68 -23.36
C LYS A 2 -7.95 4.76 -22.41
N PRO A 3 -9.18 5.06 -22.90
CA PRO A 3 -10.37 5.17 -22.05
C PRO A 3 -10.62 3.94 -21.15
N GLY A 4 -10.33 2.73 -21.63
CA GLY A 4 -10.48 1.49 -20.85
C GLY A 4 -9.47 1.34 -19.69
N ASP A 5 -8.32 1.97 -19.78
CA ASP A 5 -7.30 1.97 -18.71
C ASP A 5 -7.73 2.87 -17.53
N PHE A 6 -8.38 3.98 -17.80
CA PHE A 6 -8.91 4.88 -16.78
C PHE A 6 -10.03 4.20 -15.96
N SER A 7 -10.98 3.54 -16.62
CA SER A 7 -12.06 2.80 -15.93
C SER A 7 -11.54 1.65 -15.08
N ALA A 8 -10.53 0.90 -15.58
CA ALA A 8 -9.93 -0.20 -14.83
C ALA A 8 -9.19 0.30 -13.57
N ARG A 9 -8.50 1.44 -13.65
CA ARG A 9 -7.83 2.06 -12.50
C ARG A 9 -8.81 2.59 -11.46
N GLN A 10 -9.92 3.19 -11.90
CA GLN A 10 -10.98 3.62 -10.98
C GLN A 10 -11.61 2.44 -10.26
N GLU A 11 -11.92 1.36 -10.96
CA GLU A 11 -12.46 0.14 -10.36
C GLU A 11 -11.47 -0.48 -9.37
N PHE A 12 -10.19 -0.56 -9.73
CA PHE A 12 -9.15 -1.03 -8.81
C PHE A 12 -9.09 -0.19 -7.54
N SER A 13 -9.06 1.15 -7.65
CA SER A 13 -9.04 2.04 -6.49
C SER A 13 -10.28 1.86 -5.62
N HIS A 14 -11.46 1.72 -6.22
CA HIS A 14 -12.71 1.48 -5.49
C HIS A 14 -12.67 0.16 -4.70
N GLN A 15 -12.22 -0.94 -5.33
CA GLN A 15 -12.08 -2.23 -4.66
C GLN A 15 -11.00 -2.21 -3.56
N LEU A 16 -9.89 -1.51 -3.79
CA LEU A 16 -8.82 -1.35 -2.81
C LEU A 16 -9.29 -0.57 -1.57
N VAL A 17 -10.01 0.54 -1.77
CA VAL A 17 -10.61 1.34 -0.67
C VAL A 17 -11.62 0.50 0.10
N LYS A 18 -12.49 -0.24 -0.58
CA LYS A 18 -13.43 -1.15 0.08
C LYS A 18 -12.71 -2.19 0.94
N ALA A 19 -11.62 -2.76 0.43
CA ALA A 19 -10.80 -3.71 1.18
C ALA A 19 -10.13 -3.07 2.40
N ALA A 20 -9.64 -1.83 2.29
CA ALA A 20 -9.07 -1.09 3.41
C ALA A 20 -10.12 -0.78 4.49
N VAL A 21 -11.32 -0.33 4.09
CA VAL A 21 -12.44 -0.10 5.02
C VAL A 21 -12.82 -1.38 5.76
N GLU A 22 -12.88 -2.52 5.05
CA GLU A 22 -13.17 -3.83 5.65
C GLU A 22 -12.16 -4.21 6.75
N ARG A 23 -10.90 -3.76 6.66
CA ARG A 23 -9.89 -4.01 7.69
C ARG A 23 -10.32 -3.50 9.06
N THR A 24 -11.09 -2.43 9.14
CA THR A 24 -11.56 -1.87 10.42
C THR A 24 -12.56 -2.76 11.18
N GLN A 25 -13.07 -3.81 10.54
CA GLN A 25 -13.95 -4.80 11.18
C GLN A 25 -13.16 -5.89 11.92
N HIS A 26 -11.82 -5.92 11.78
CA HIS A 26 -10.97 -6.92 12.38
C HIS A 26 -10.32 -6.41 13.67
N ALA A 27 -10.36 -7.21 14.72
CA ALA A 27 -9.61 -6.95 15.95
C ALA A 27 -8.14 -7.33 15.73
N VAL A 28 -7.27 -6.33 15.62
CA VAL A 28 -5.84 -6.52 15.36
C VAL A 28 -5.04 -5.90 16.50
N ARG A 29 -4.26 -6.72 17.21
CA ARG A 29 -3.28 -6.28 18.20
C ARG A 29 -2.03 -5.78 17.47
N TYR A 30 -1.55 -4.60 17.83
CA TYR A 30 -0.33 -4.04 17.24
C TYR A 30 0.90 -4.85 17.65
N ASP A 31 1.58 -5.47 16.68
CA ASP A 31 2.73 -6.33 16.95
C ASP A 31 3.78 -6.23 15.83
N PRO A 32 4.91 -5.55 16.08
CA PRO A 32 5.99 -5.41 15.13
C PRO A 32 6.97 -6.60 15.11
N ALA A 33 6.70 -7.67 15.87
CA ALA A 33 7.60 -8.80 16.01
C ALA A 33 7.94 -9.43 14.64
N TYR A 34 9.16 -9.94 14.55
CA TYR A 34 9.58 -10.73 13.41
C TYR A 34 8.91 -12.11 13.45
N VAL A 35 8.24 -12.47 12.38
CA VAL A 35 7.59 -13.78 12.21
C VAL A 35 8.08 -14.41 10.91
N ARG A 36 8.41 -15.70 10.95
CA ARG A 36 8.63 -16.46 9.72
C ARG A 36 7.28 -16.80 9.10
N ILE A 37 7.11 -16.41 7.84
CA ILE A 37 5.87 -16.58 7.10
C ILE A 37 6.14 -17.30 5.78
N PRO A 38 5.17 -17.99 5.19
CA PRO A 38 5.31 -18.56 3.84
C PRO A 38 5.67 -17.51 2.80
N TYR A 39 6.23 -17.93 1.68
CA TYR A 39 6.49 -17.10 0.52
C TYR A 39 6.17 -17.88 -0.77
N PRO A 40 5.45 -17.28 -1.74
CA PRO A 40 4.73 -16.00 -1.66
C PRO A 40 3.44 -16.11 -0.83
N GLY A 41 2.75 -14.96 -0.62
CA GLY A 41 1.42 -14.89 -0.03
C GLY A 41 1.37 -15.06 1.49
N GLY A 42 2.54 -15.05 2.17
CA GLY A 42 2.59 -15.19 3.62
C GLY A 42 2.04 -13.97 4.36
N ASP A 43 1.47 -14.20 5.53
CA ASP A 43 0.98 -13.17 6.44
C ASP A 43 1.35 -13.51 7.89
N VAL A 44 1.43 -12.50 8.73
CA VAL A 44 1.48 -12.66 10.18
C VAL A 44 0.12 -13.14 10.70
N PRO A 45 0.01 -13.65 11.96
CA PRO A 45 -1.29 -14.06 12.50
C PRO A 45 -2.37 -13.01 12.28
N ALA A 46 -3.57 -13.43 11.92
CA ALA A 46 -4.66 -12.55 11.49
C ALA A 46 -5.08 -11.51 12.56
N ASP A 47 -4.91 -11.87 13.84
CA ASP A 47 -5.18 -11.04 15.01
C ASP A 47 -4.01 -10.12 15.42
N THR A 48 -2.93 -10.08 14.62
CA THR A 48 -1.77 -9.22 14.84
C THR A 48 -1.40 -8.45 13.58
N GLY A 49 -0.72 -7.32 13.74
CA GLY A 49 -0.22 -6.54 12.61
C GLY A 49 0.22 -5.14 13.00
N VAL A 50 0.83 -4.45 12.05
CA VAL A 50 1.21 -3.04 12.15
C VAL A 50 0.59 -2.26 10.99
N CYS A 51 0.87 -0.96 10.87
CA CYS A 51 0.31 -0.11 9.81
C CYS A 51 0.54 -0.66 8.40
N THR A 52 1.69 -1.25 8.13
CA THR A 52 1.99 -1.85 6.82
C THR A 52 1.19 -3.11 6.55
N ASP A 53 0.87 -3.90 7.58
CA ASP A 53 0.09 -5.14 7.40
C ASP A 53 -1.35 -4.85 6.95
N GLU A 54 -1.93 -3.72 7.37
CA GLU A 54 -3.26 -3.30 6.90
C GLU A 54 -3.23 -2.98 5.40
N VAL A 55 -2.23 -2.22 4.95
CA VAL A 55 -2.00 -1.93 3.53
C VAL A 55 -1.77 -3.23 2.73
N ILE A 56 -0.91 -4.13 3.23
CA ILE A 56 -0.60 -5.42 2.58
C ILE A 56 -1.86 -6.26 2.42
N ARG A 57 -2.69 -6.34 3.45
CA ARG A 57 -3.94 -7.10 3.45
C ARG A 57 -4.99 -6.50 2.51
N ALA A 58 -5.10 -5.17 2.47
CA ALA A 58 -5.98 -4.49 1.50
C ALA A 58 -5.57 -4.79 0.06
N TYR A 59 -4.27 -4.71 -0.27
CA TYR A 59 -3.76 -5.07 -1.60
C TYR A 59 -3.98 -6.55 -1.92
N ARG A 60 -3.79 -7.44 -0.95
CA ARG A 60 -4.02 -8.88 -1.14
C ARG A 60 -5.48 -9.18 -1.48
N ALA A 61 -6.44 -8.49 -0.87
CA ALA A 61 -7.86 -8.65 -1.16
C ALA A 61 -8.22 -8.29 -2.61
N VAL A 62 -7.42 -7.43 -3.26
CA VAL A 62 -7.57 -7.10 -4.69
C VAL A 62 -6.58 -7.85 -5.60
N GLY A 63 -5.99 -8.94 -5.11
CA GLY A 63 -5.14 -9.85 -5.88
C GLY A 63 -3.68 -9.42 -6.03
N VAL A 64 -3.20 -8.44 -5.27
CA VAL A 64 -1.81 -7.97 -5.30
C VAL A 64 -1.05 -8.45 -4.07
N ASP A 65 -0.03 -9.28 -4.26
CA ASP A 65 0.85 -9.76 -3.19
C ASP A 65 2.06 -8.84 -3.00
N LEU A 66 1.93 -7.85 -2.11
CA LEU A 66 3.02 -6.91 -1.81
C LEU A 66 4.25 -7.60 -1.20
N GLN A 67 4.11 -8.74 -0.50
CA GLN A 67 5.27 -9.52 -0.04
C GLN A 67 6.13 -9.94 -1.23
N LYS A 68 5.48 -10.53 -2.24
CA LYS A 68 6.16 -10.99 -3.46
C LYS A 68 6.74 -9.83 -4.25
N GLU A 69 5.94 -8.82 -4.53
CA GLU A 69 6.33 -7.67 -5.35
C GLU A 69 7.55 -6.92 -4.77
N VAL A 70 7.52 -6.62 -3.47
CA VAL A 70 8.62 -5.95 -2.78
C VAL A 70 9.88 -6.83 -2.76
N TYR A 71 9.74 -8.11 -2.40
CA TYR A 71 10.88 -9.02 -2.34
C TYR A 71 11.56 -9.21 -3.69
N GLU A 72 10.78 -9.36 -4.77
CA GLU A 72 11.32 -9.53 -6.13
C GLU A 72 11.99 -8.25 -6.65
N ASP A 73 11.45 -7.06 -6.36
CA ASP A 73 12.10 -5.81 -6.71
C ASP A 73 13.39 -5.61 -5.90
N MET A 74 13.37 -5.88 -4.60
CA MET A 74 14.56 -5.81 -3.75
C MET A 74 15.66 -6.76 -4.20
N LYS A 75 15.34 -7.98 -4.65
CA LYS A 75 16.35 -8.92 -5.19
C LYS A 75 17.11 -8.34 -6.39
N LYS A 76 16.43 -7.56 -7.22
CA LYS A 76 17.01 -6.98 -8.44
C LYS A 76 17.68 -5.63 -8.19
N ASN A 77 17.24 -4.89 -7.17
CA ASN A 77 17.58 -3.48 -6.96
C ASN A 77 17.90 -3.19 -5.49
N PHE A 78 18.61 -4.09 -4.81
CA PHE A 78 18.83 -4.02 -3.36
C PHE A 78 19.56 -2.75 -2.90
N SER A 79 20.41 -2.17 -3.76
CA SER A 79 21.12 -0.92 -3.47
C SER A 79 20.19 0.29 -3.33
N GLU A 80 19.00 0.25 -3.93
CA GLU A 80 18.02 1.33 -3.89
C GLU A 80 17.24 1.38 -2.56
N TYR A 81 17.27 0.29 -1.80
CA TYR A 81 16.54 0.16 -0.54
C TYR A 81 17.40 0.51 0.67
N PRO A 82 16.78 0.98 1.78
CA PRO A 82 17.50 1.26 3.02
C PRO A 82 18.27 0.03 3.51
N ARG A 83 19.58 0.17 3.67
CA ARG A 83 20.48 -0.93 4.06
C ARG A 83 20.34 -1.25 5.54
N ARG A 84 19.34 -2.04 5.92
CA ARG A 84 19.17 -2.57 7.29
C ARG A 84 19.57 -4.04 7.41
N ALA A 85 19.83 -4.71 6.29
CA ALA A 85 20.22 -6.11 6.21
C ALA A 85 21.28 -6.31 5.13
N LYS A 86 21.89 -7.52 5.11
CA LYS A 86 22.89 -7.91 4.08
C LYS A 86 22.23 -8.45 2.80
N ARG A 87 20.97 -8.84 2.87
CA ARG A 87 20.18 -9.43 1.77
C ARG A 87 18.69 -9.19 2.00
N PRO A 88 17.85 -9.25 0.97
CA PRO A 88 16.40 -9.20 1.12
C PRO A 88 15.87 -10.33 2.02
N ASP A 89 14.84 -10.02 2.81
CA ASP A 89 14.15 -10.96 3.69
C ASP A 89 12.63 -10.90 3.44
N ALA A 90 12.07 -11.93 2.81
CA ALA A 90 10.67 -12.03 2.48
C ALA A 90 9.73 -12.03 3.70
N ASN A 91 10.26 -12.27 4.91
CA ASN A 91 9.43 -12.29 6.12
C ASN A 91 9.12 -10.89 6.67
N ILE A 92 9.97 -9.86 6.36
CA ILE A 92 9.86 -8.58 7.06
C ILE A 92 9.99 -7.36 6.15
N ASP A 93 10.62 -7.46 4.98
CA ASP A 93 10.96 -6.27 4.19
C ASP A 93 9.73 -5.53 3.68
N HIS A 94 8.68 -6.23 3.26
CA HIS A 94 7.39 -5.65 2.85
C HIS A 94 6.62 -5.02 4.02
N ARG A 95 6.98 -5.36 5.28
CA ARG A 95 6.39 -4.81 6.51
C ARG A 95 7.13 -3.56 7.02
N ARG A 96 8.05 -3.00 6.25
CA ARG A 96 8.82 -1.79 6.61
C ARG A 96 8.38 -0.61 5.76
N VAL A 97 7.86 0.44 6.39
CA VAL A 97 7.39 1.65 5.68
C VAL A 97 8.45 2.19 4.74
N ALA A 98 9.71 2.30 5.18
CA ALA A 98 10.80 2.82 4.34
C ALA A 98 11.05 1.99 3.07
N ASN A 99 10.83 0.67 3.11
CA ASN A 99 10.94 -0.19 1.94
C ASN A 99 9.72 -0.02 1.02
N LEU A 100 8.51 0.10 1.59
CA LEU A 100 7.30 0.38 0.81
C LEU A 100 7.38 1.73 0.10
N MET A 101 7.94 2.76 0.74
CA MET A 101 8.18 4.07 0.10
C MET A 101 9.04 3.92 -1.16
N VAL A 102 10.16 3.20 -1.07
CA VAL A 102 11.03 2.94 -2.23
C VAL A 102 10.28 2.13 -3.29
N PHE A 103 9.59 1.07 -2.88
CA PHE A 103 8.83 0.22 -3.80
C PHE A 103 7.77 1.02 -4.56
N PHE A 104 6.93 1.80 -3.87
CA PHE A 104 5.88 2.59 -4.51
C PHE A 104 6.43 3.71 -5.39
N SER A 105 7.57 4.32 -5.02
CA SER A 105 8.26 5.28 -5.90
C SER A 105 8.78 4.66 -7.20
N ARG A 106 9.16 3.38 -7.15
CA ARG A 106 9.73 2.67 -8.31
C ARG A 106 8.67 2.02 -9.20
N LYS A 107 7.57 1.57 -8.61
CA LYS A 107 6.55 0.73 -9.29
C LYS A 107 5.20 1.41 -9.45
N GLY A 108 4.94 2.42 -8.65
CA GLY A 108 3.72 3.22 -8.68
C GLY A 108 3.96 4.62 -9.25
N GLU A 109 3.04 5.50 -8.92
CA GLU A 109 3.10 6.93 -9.18
C GLU A 109 3.49 7.64 -7.89
N THR A 110 4.55 8.46 -7.93
CA THR A 110 4.89 9.39 -6.83
C THR A 110 4.16 10.69 -7.10
N LEU A 111 3.36 11.13 -6.14
CA LEU A 111 2.53 12.31 -6.22
C LEU A 111 3.13 13.45 -5.37
N ALA A 112 2.70 14.68 -5.64
CA ALA A 112 3.15 15.84 -4.88
C ALA A 112 2.70 15.72 -3.40
N ILE A 113 3.59 16.10 -2.50
CA ILE A 113 3.26 16.30 -1.09
C ILE A 113 2.82 17.75 -0.94
N THR A 114 1.59 17.97 -0.52
CA THR A 114 1.01 19.30 -0.35
C THR A 114 0.18 19.36 0.94
N GLU A 115 -0.17 20.57 1.38
CA GLU A 115 -1.12 20.80 2.48
C GLU A 115 -2.57 20.91 1.98
N ARG A 116 -2.79 20.75 0.67
CA ARG A 116 -4.10 20.78 0.04
C ARG A 116 -4.72 19.39 0.05
N ALA A 117 -5.67 19.18 0.97
CA ALA A 117 -6.29 17.88 1.18
C ALA A 117 -7.04 17.34 -0.06
N GLU A 118 -7.51 18.21 -0.94
CA GLU A 118 -8.20 17.88 -2.19
C GLU A 118 -7.30 17.21 -3.24
N GLU A 119 -5.98 17.26 -3.06
CA GLU A 119 -5.03 16.57 -3.94
C GLU A 119 -4.80 15.10 -3.58
N TYR A 120 -5.36 14.66 -2.45
CA TYR A 120 -5.31 13.28 -2.00
C TYR A 120 -6.63 12.58 -2.32
N ALA A 121 -6.57 11.54 -3.15
CA ALA A 121 -7.74 10.81 -3.62
C ALA A 121 -7.89 9.44 -2.94
N PRO A 122 -9.11 8.90 -2.83
CA PRO A 122 -9.32 7.54 -2.34
C PRO A 122 -8.47 6.50 -3.09
N GLY A 123 -7.78 5.64 -2.33
CA GLY A 123 -6.81 4.66 -2.80
C GLY A 123 -5.36 5.15 -2.81
N ASP A 124 -5.11 6.44 -2.54
CA ASP A 124 -3.75 6.94 -2.37
C ASP A 124 -3.14 6.42 -1.06
N LEU A 125 -1.85 6.12 -1.12
CA LEU A 125 -1.03 5.74 0.03
C LEU A 125 -0.27 6.96 0.52
N VAL A 126 -0.36 7.23 1.79
CA VAL A 126 0.35 8.34 2.42
C VAL A 126 1.27 7.81 3.51
N THR A 127 2.46 8.36 3.60
CA THR A 127 3.40 8.06 4.68
C THR A 127 3.70 9.32 5.48
N TRP A 128 3.93 9.13 6.78
CA TRP A 128 4.23 10.21 7.73
C TRP A 128 5.45 9.90 8.58
N ASP A 129 6.04 10.95 9.15
CA ASP A 129 6.84 10.90 10.37
C ASP A 129 5.96 11.33 11.55
N LEU A 130 5.69 10.41 12.47
CA LEU A 130 4.89 10.68 13.68
C LEU A 130 5.65 11.49 14.74
N GLY A 131 6.89 11.88 14.44
CA GLY A 131 7.85 12.49 15.36
C GLY A 131 8.96 11.52 15.75
N GLY A 132 10.19 12.05 15.90
CA GLY A 132 11.36 11.24 16.25
C GLY A 132 11.76 10.19 15.23
N ALA A 133 11.48 10.41 13.94
CA ALA A 133 11.73 9.50 12.83
C ALA A 133 10.96 8.15 12.95
N VAL A 134 9.77 8.18 13.53
CA VAL A 134 8.85 7.03 13.56
C VAL A 134 8.01 7.02 12.29
N PRO A 135 8.30 6.14 11.32
CA PRO A 135 7.58 6.12 10.06
C PRO A 135 6.21 5.46 10.21
N HIS A 136 5.23 5.97 9.52
CA HIS A 136 3.86 5.46 9.48
C HIS A 136 3.32 5.47 8.06
N ILE A 137 2.32 4.62 7.79
CA ILE A 137 1.62 4.54 6.49
C ILE A 137 0.14 4.30 6.72
N GLY A 138 -0.68 4.83 5.82
CA GLY A 138 -2.12 4.58 5.74
C GLY A 138 -2.63 4.80 4.33
N MET A 139 -3.92 4.55 4.14
CA MET A 139 -4.62 4.68 2.87
C MET A 139 -5.74 5.71 2.97
N VAL A 140 -5.83 6.59 1.98
CA VAL A 140 -6.96 7.51 1.84
C VAL A 140 -8.21 6.69 1.48
N VAL A 141 -9.28 6.84 2.25
CA VAL A 141 -10.57 6.19 1.98
C VAL A 141 -11.60 7.18 1.45
N ASP A 142 -12.71 6.69 0.89
CA ASP A 142 -13.77 7.50 0.29
C ASP A 142 -14.72 8.16 1.29
N GLN A 143 -14.53 7.89 2.58
CA GLN A 143 -15.29 8.53 3.66
C GLN A 143 -14.70 9.91 3.99
N LYS A 144 -15.58 10.90 4.13
CA LYS A 144 -15.20 12.26 4.51
C LYS A 144 -15.50 12.55 5.98
N SER A 145 -14.57 13.24 6.63
CA SER A 145 -14.78 13.78 7.96
C SER A 145 -15.89 14.84 7.95
N LEU A 146 -16.86 14.73 8.86
CA LEU A 146 -17.90 15.74 9.05
C LEU A 146 -17.35 17.06 9.60
N ALA A 147 -16.22 17.00 10.31
CA ALA A 147 -15.61 18.18 10.91
C ALA A 147 -14.77 18.99 9.90
N SER A 148 -14.00 18.34 9.04
CA SER A 148 -13.07 19.00 8.12
C SER A 148 -13.47 18.93 6.64
N GLY A 149 -14.38 18.04 6.26
CA GLY A 149 -14.75 17.77 4.88
C GLY A 149 -13.70 16.99 4.08
N ARG A 150 -12.55 16.66 4.69
CA ARG A 150 -11.45 15.92 4.04
C ARG A 150 -11.76 14.43 3.97
N TYR A 151 -11.17 13.73 3.01
CA TYR A 151 -11.09 12.27 3.03
C TYR A 151 -10.30 11.81 4.26
N MET A 152 -10.81 10.76 4.90
CA MET A 152 -10.18 10.15 6.07
C MET A 152 -9.15 9.09 5.67
N ILE A 153 -8.36 8.67 6.64
CA ILE A 153 -7.28 7.70 6.47
C ILE A 153 -7.62 6.40 7.20
N GLU A 154 -7.57 5.27 6.50
CA GLU A 154 -7.47 3.96 7.13
C GLU A 154 -6.02 3.69 7.52
N HIS A 155 -5.77 3.37 8.77
CA HIS A 155 -4.45 3.05 9.31
C HIS A 155 -4.54 2.30 10.65
N ASN A 156 -3.39 1.75 11.10
CA ASN A 156 -3.23 1.17 12.44
C ASN A 156 -2.04 1.82 13.15
N ILE A 157 -2.31 2.66 14.15
CA ILE A 157 -1.30 3.37 14.95
C ILE A 157 -1.15 2.77 16.37
N GLY A 158 -1.53 1.49 16.56
CA GLY A 158 -1.35 0.79 17.83
C GLY A 158 -2.65 0.39 18.54
N ARG A 159 -3.81 0.79 18.02
CA ARG A 159 -5.13 0.48 18.61
C ARG A 159 -6.03 -0.34 17.67
N GLY A 160 -5.42 -1.11 16.75
CA GLY A 160 -6.11 -1.77 15.64
C GLY A 160 -6.39 -0.82 14.47
N PRO A 161 -6.84 -1.37 13.33
CA PRO A 161 -7.17 -0.57 12.14
C PRO A 161 -8.37 0.34 12.40
N LYS A 162 -8.27 1.61 11.98
CA LYS A 162 -9.29 2.64 12.15
C LYS A 162 -9.32 3.57 10.96
N ILE A 163 -10.45 4.26 10.81
CA ILE A 163 -10.60 5.36 9.86
C ILE A 163 -10.65 6.65 10.67
N GLU A 164 -9.66 7.54 10.47
CA GLU A 164 -9.49 8.76 11.23
C GLU A 164 -9.18 9.97 10.32
N ASP A 165 -9.53 11.17 10.75
CA ASP A 165 -9.25 12.44 10.06
C ASP A 165 -7.85 12.93 10.42
N VAL A 166 -6.81 12.22 9.93
CA VAL A 166 -5.42 12.46 10.30
C VAL A 166 -4.49 12.80 9.15
N LEU A 167 -5.03 13.03 7.95
CA LEU A 167 -4.22 13.26 6.74
C LEU A 167 -3.11 14.30 6.96
N LEU A 168 -3.45 15.44 7.59
CA LEU A 168 -2.53 16.56 7.85
C LEU A 168 -2.07 16.64 9.32
N SER A 169 -2.23 15.57 10.12
CA SER A 169 -1.89 15.58 11.54
C SER A 169 -0.40 15.47 11.83
N TRP A 170 0.37 14.94 10.88
CA TRP A 170 1.82 14.74 10.99
C TRP A 170 2.52 15.16 9.72
N LYS A 171 3.86 15.25 9.78
CA LYS A 171 4.68 15.55 8.61
C LYS A 171 4.56 14.44 7.57
N ILE A 172 3.93 14.73 6.43
CA ILE A 172 3.86 13.81 5.30
C ILE A 172 5.26 13.63 4.72
N THR A 173 5.66 12.38 4.49
CA THR A 173 6.96 12.00 3.94
C THR A 173 6.88 11.32 2.57
N GLY A 174 5.66 10.94 2.14
CA GLY A 174 5.42 10.37 0.82
C GLY A 174 3.94 10.34 0.48
N HIS A 175 3.64 10.42 -0.83
CA HIS A 175 2.30 10.34 -1.40
C HIS A 175 2.40 9.50 -2.68
N TYR A 176 1.69 8.38 -2.73
CA TYR A 176 1.83 7.39 -3.78
C TYR A 176 0.48 6.86 -4.26
N ARG A 177 0.49 6.34 -5.50
CA ARG A 177 -0.62 5.60 -6.07
C ARG A 177 -0.08 4.35 -6.78
N TYR A 178 -0.61 3.17 -6.46
CA TYR A 178 -0.16 1.92 -7.04
C TYR A 178 -1.35 1.03 -7.40
N PHE A 179 -1.40 0.58 -8.65
CA PHE A 179 -2.51 -0.21 -9.20
C PHE A 179 -2.17 -1.70 -9.38
N GLY A 180 -1.13 -2.17 -8.67
CA GLY A 180 -0.61 -3.52 -8.88
C GLY A 180 0.34 -3.60 -10.08
N PRO A 181 0.95 -4.78 -10.31
CA PRO A 181 1.81 -5.01 -11.46
C PRO A 181 0.99 -4.88 -12.75
N ALA A 182 1.59 -4.31 -13.81
CA ALA A 182 0.95 -4.29 -15.12
C ALA A 182 0.54 -5.72 -15.50
N SER A 183 -0.77 -5.94 -15.71
CA SER A 183 -1.29 -7.25 -16.06
C SER A 183 -0.63 -7.72 -17.37
N SER A 184 0.00 -8.90 -17.34
CA SER A 184 0.56 -9.57 -18.53
C SER A 184 -0.51 -10.03 -19.53
N ALA A 185 -1.77 -9.61 -19.35
CA ALA A 185 -2.92 -10.00 -20.17
C ALA A 185 -2.96 -9.36 -21.58
N SER A 186 -2.00 -8.47 -21.92
CA SER A 186 -1.93 -7.89 -23.27
C SER A 186 -1.04 -8.66 -24.26
N ALA A 187 -0.28 -9.67 -23.79
CA ALA A 187 0.66 -10.40 -24.66
C ALA A 187 0.04 -11.60 -25.40
N SER A 188 -1.17 -12.04 -25.06
CA SER A 188 -1.77 -13.26 -25.67
C SER A 188 -2.80 -13.03 -26.78
N ARG A 189 -3.03 -11.79 -27.22
CA ARG A 189 -3.97 -11.50 -28.32
C ARG A 189 -3.31 -11.19 -29.66
N SER A 190 -1.99 -11.03 -29.73
CA SER A 190 -1.27 -10.75 -30.98
C SER A 190 -0.85 -12.01 -31.74
N ASP A 191 -0.77 -13.19 -31.10
CA ASP A 191 -0.27 -14.42 -31.78
C ASP A 191 -1.37 -15.29 -32.41
N GLN A 192 -2.67 -14.96 -32.21
CA GLN A 192 -3.74 -15.73 -32.85
C GLN A 192 -4.31 -15.11 -34.15
N GLN A 193 -3.78 -13.97 -34.58
CA GLN A 193 -4.28 -13.28 -35.79
C GLN A 193 -3.33 -13.41 -37.00
N GLN A 194 -2.23 -14.12 -36.89
CA GLN A 194 -1.32 -14.40 -38.02
C GLN A 194 -1.34 -15.86 -38.53
N ALA A 195 -2.29 -16.67 -38.09
CA ALA A 195 -2.48 -18.04 -38.57
C ALA A 195 -3.87 -18.25 -39.15
N ARG A 196 -4.27 -17.40 -40.11
CA ARG A 196 -5.37 -17.71 -41.07
C ARG A 196 -5.10 -17.09 -42.44
#